data_1a5ff7e4f897eadd9af8327d9c918b9c
#
_entry.id   1a5ff7e4f897eadd9af8327d9c918b9c
#
_cell.length_a   1.000
_cell.length_b   1.000
_cell.length_c   1.000
_cell.angle_alpha   90.00
_cell.angle_beta   90.00
_cell.angle_gamma   90.00
#
_symmetry.space_group_name_H-M   'P 1'
#
loop_
_entity.id
_entity.type
_entity.pdbx_description
1 polymer ?
#
loop_
_entity_poly.entity_id
_entity_poly.type
_entity_poly.pdbx_seq_one_letter_code
_entity_poly.pdbx_strand_id
1 'polypeptide(L)'
;MYKRQLADRVAAVQKFEQTGALDPNANIQFGEGGAGTFSDGKLTTRVGDPLCGFVTDAFLKHGAPADIAWRQKPHVGTDLLRGVITSIRTEIENLGGEVHFNTALTGLQTSGGALCGITTTAGSILCDQLILAVGHSARDTFAVLHTMGLPLECKPFSVGFRAEHLQTEIEKSLYHEAAGHPALPRGEYQLSQHVGQRCVYTFCMCPGGQVCAAASEDGGVVTNGMSYHARDGRNANAAVVVSVDGRDFDNDPVKAVAFQRQLEQAAYRAGGGGYLAPAETVGSFLAGRGKLELGAVQPTYPRGVTPCDLGSLLPGELAADLRDGITAF
;
A
#
# COMPACT_ATOMS: atom_id res chain seq x y z
N MET A 1 5.78 -12.31 11.33
CA MET A 1 5.34 -12.19 9.91
C MET A 1 5.98 -13.29 9.11
N TYR A 2 5.18 -14.11 8.42
CA TYR A 2 5.70 -15.16 7.52
C TYR A 2 6.07 -14.54 6.17
N LYS A 3 7.25 -14.87 5.64
CA LYS A 3 7.57 -14.59 4.24
C LYS A 3 7.09 -15.76 3.39
N ARG A 4 6.11 -15.51 2.53
CA ARG A 4 5.68 -16.45 1.51
C ARG A 4 6.42 -16.19 0.21
N GLN A 5 6.72 -17.24 -0.52
CA GLN A 5 7.26 -17.15 -1.88
C GLN A 5 6.28 -16.41 -2.78
N LEU A 6 6.79 -15.73 -3.79
CA LEU A 6 5.98 -14.90 -4.65
C LEU A 6 4.86 -15.67 -5.38
N ALA A 7 5.13 -16.90 -5.83
CA ALA A 7 4.11 -17.73 -6.48
C ALA A 7 2.94 -18.07 -5.54
N ASP A 8 3.24 -18.42 -4.28
CA ASP A 8 2.22 -18.69 -3.28
C ASP A 8 1.40 -17.43 -2.96
N ARG A 9 2.05 -16.26 -2.93
CA ARG A 9 1.37 -14.97 -2.72
C ARG A 9 0.40 -14.68 -3.87
N VAL A 10 0.82 -14.85 -5.11
CA VAL A 10 -0.04 -14.64 -6.29
C VAL A 10 -1.26 -15.53 -6.21
N ALA A 11 -1.10 -16.82 -5.92
CA ALA A 11 -2.21 -17.77 -5.79
C ALA A 11 -3.16 -17.39 -4.64
N ALA A 12 -2.62 -16.99 -3.48
CA ALA A 12 -3.43 -16.57 -2.33
C ALA A 12 -4.21 -15.28 -2.62
N VAL A 13 -3.60 -14.30 -3.27
CA VAL A 13 -4.25 -13.05 -3.68
C VAL A 13 -5.38 -13.34 -4.67
N GLN A 14 -5.15 -14.13 -5.69
CA GLN A 14 -6.18 -14.51 -6.66
C GLN A 14 -7.35 -15.25 -6.00
N LYS A 15 -7.05 -16.19 -5.09
CA LYS A 15 -8.09 -16.88 -4.32
C LYS A 15 -8.88 -15.91 -3.46
N PHE A 16 -8.23 -14.99 -2.78
CA PHE A 16 -8.89 -13.97 -1.96
C PHE A 16 -9.80 -13.07 -2.81
N GLU A 17 -9.32 -12.58 -3.93
CA GLU A 17 -10.10 -11.74 -4.85
C GLU A 17 -11.34 -12.47 -5.38
N GLN A 18 -11.24 -13.74 -5.68
CA GLN A 18 -12.34 -14.55 -6.21
C GLN A 18 -13.35 -14.98 -5.14
N THR A 19 -12.87 -15.41 -3.97
CA THR A 19 -13.69 -16.12 -2.99
C THR A 19 -13.92 -15.33 -1.68
N GLY A 20 -13.11 -14.32 -1.38
CA GLY A 20 -13.07 -13.65 -0.08
C GLY A 20 -12.33 -14.46 1.01
N ALA A 21 -11.70 -15.58 0.66
CA ALA A 21 -10.90 -16.35 1.62
C ALA A 21 -9.51 -15.74 1.77
N LEU A 22 -9.35 -14.84 2.74
CA LEU A 22 -8.07 -14.22 3.07
C LEU A 22 -7.13 -15.25 3.70
N ASP A 23 -5.86 -15.27 3.27
CA ASP A 23 -4.75 -15.87 4.03
C ASP A 23 -3.96 -14.74 4.70
N PRO A 24 -4.06 -14.57 6.04
CA PRO A 24 -3.30 -13.54 6.77
C PRO A 24 -1.77 -13.67 6.62
N ASN A 25 -1.28 -14.83 6.21
CA ASN A 25 0.14 -15.11 6.02
C ASN A 25 0.61 -14.94 4.56
N ALA A 26 -0.33 -14.80 3.60
CA ALA A 26 -0.04 -14.67 2.18
C ALA A 26 -1.00 -13.67 1.52
N ASN A 27 -0.61 -12.42 1.45
CA ASN A 27 -1.44 -11.32 0.95
C ASN A 27 -0.59 -10.29 0.19
N ILE A 28 -1.18 -9.18 -0.22
CA ILE A 28 -0.44 -8.15 -0.97
C ILE A 28 0.45 -7.24 -0.11
N GLN A 29 0.30 -7.22 1.20
CA GLN A 29 1.00 -6.28 2.07
C GLN A 29 2.42 -6.71 2.39
N PHE A 30 2.68 -7.99 2.53
CA PHE A 30 3.99 -8.52 2.90
C PHE A 30 4.28 -9.89 2.28
N GLY A 31 5.56 -10.30 2.34
CA GLY A 31 6.10 -11.49 1.72
C GLY A 31 7.22 -11.13 0.74
N GLU A 32 7.63 -12.05 -0.12
CA GLU A 32 8.68 -11.81 -1.11
C GLU A 32 8.31 -10.62 -2.02
N GLY A 33 9.21 -9.64 -2.11
CA GLY A 33 9.01 -8.40 -2.86
C GLY A 33 8.16 -7.33 -2.17
N GLY A 34 7.60 -7.62 -0.98
CA GLY A 34 6.78 -6.66 -0.22
C GLY A 34 5.48 -6.25 -0.91
N ALA A 35 4.86 -5.16 -0.44
CA ALA A 35 3.63 -4.61 -1.03
C ALA A 35 3.85 -4.05 -2.44
N GLY A 36 5.06 -3.59 -2.76
CA GLY A 36 5.43 -3.04 -4.07
C GLY A 36 5.15 -4.01 -5.22
N THR A 37 5.28 -5.32 -5.00
CA THR A 37 5.04 -6.35 -6.01
C THR A 37 3.60 -6.39 -6.56
N PHE A 38 2.65 -5.88 -5.78
CA PHE A 38 1.23 -5.80 -6.15
C PHE A 38 0.74 -4.36 -6.24
N SER A 39 1.61 -3.44 -6.62
CA SER A 39 1.30 -2.02 -6.82
C SER A 39 1.78 -1.55 -8.21
N ASP A 40 1.76 -0.24 -8.47
CA ASP A 40 2.31 0.36 -9.69
C ASP A 40 3.84 0.18 -9.82
N GLY A 41 4.53 -0.18 -8.74
CA GLY A 41 5.98 -0.37 -8.75
C GLY A 41 6.75 0.94 -8.99
N LYS A 42 6.28 2.04 -8.40
CA LYS A 42 6.97 3.34 -8.48
C LYS A 42 8.35 3.28 -7.82
N LEU A 43 9.34 3.82 -8.49
CA LEU A 43 10.72 3.94 -8.02
C LEU A 43 11.08 5.38 -7.63
N THR A 44 10.09 6.18 -7.26
CA THR A 44 10.32 7.57 -6.83
C THR A 44 10.66 7.64 -5.35
N THR A 45 11.69 8.42 -5.03
CA THR A 45 12.08 8.72 -3.64
C THR A 45 12.30 10.22 -3.48
N ARG A 46 12.18 10.72 -2.25
CA ARG A 46 12.57 12.09 -1.88
C ARG A 46 13.98 12.16 -1.29
N VAL A 47 14.68 11.03 -1.26
CA VAL A 47 16.06 10.93 -0.78
C VAL A 47 17.00 11.22 -1.94
N GLY A 48 17.87 12.23 -1.79
CA GLY A 48 18.89 12.59 -2.77
C GLY A 48 20.22 11.89 -2.49
N ASP A 49 20.20 10.56 -2.32
CA ASP A 49 21.39 9.77 -2.02
C ASP A 49 21.95 9.15 -3.32
N PRO A 50 23.28 9.21 -3.56
CA PRO A 50 23.91 8.53 -4.69
C PRO A 50 23.61 7.02 -4.79
N LEU A 51 23.35 6.35 -3.67
CA LEU A 51 22.97 4.94 -3.63
C LEU A 51 21.60 4.65 -4.27
N CYS A 52 20.78 5.67 -4.53
CA CYS A 52 19.56 5.49 -5.32
C CYS A 52 19.86 4.94 -6.72
N GLY A 53 20.99 5.34 -7.33
CA GLY A 53 21.46 4.79 -8.61
C GLY A 53 21.72 3.29 -8.54
N PHE A 54 22.36 2.82 -7.46
CA PHE A 54 22.59 1.38 -7.24
C PHE A 54 21.28 0.56 -7.27
N VAL A 55 20.23 1.08 -6.67
CA VAL A 55 18.93 0.40 -6.68
C VAL A 55 18.35 0.33 -8.09
N THR A 56 18.40 1.43 -8.84
CA THR A 56 17.95 1.47 -10.25
C THR A 56 18.74 0.49 -11.12
N ASP A 57 20.08 0.49 -10.99
CA ASP A 57 20.94 -0.42 -11.74
C ASP A 57 20.70 -1.90 -11.41
N ALA A 58 20.44 -2.20 -10.12
CA ALA A 58 20.05 -3.53 -9.70
C ALA A 58 18.73 -3.97 -10.36
N PHE A 59 17.73 -3.10 -10.41
CA PHE A 59 16.46 -3.42 -11.08
C PHE A 59 16.66 -3.64 -12.59
N LEU A 60 17.44 -2.78 -13.26
CA LEU A 60 17.76 -2.94 -14.68
C LEU A 60 18.49 -4.26 -14.96
N LYS A 61 19.52 -4.58 -14.15
CA LYS A 61 20.26 -5.85 -14.23
C LYS A 61 19.34 -7.07 -14.14
N HIS A 62 18.27 -6.97 -13.35
CA HIS A 62 17.31 -8.04 -13.11
C HIS A 62 16.07 -8.00 -14.03
N GLY A 63 16.11 -7.21 -15.10
CA GLY A 63 15.10 -7.23 -16.15
C GLY A 63 13.97 -6.22 -16.01
N ALA A 64 14.15 -5.17 -15.21
CA ALA A 64 13.24 -4.04 -15.23
C ALA A 64 13.30 -3.31 -16.59
N PRO A 65 12.22 -2.63 -17.01
CA PRO A 65 12.21 -1.88 -18.26
C PRO A 65 13.32 -0.82 -18.31
N ALA A 66 13.98 -0.69 -19.46
CA ALA A 66 15.12 0.22 -19.63
C ALA A 66 14.76 1.69 -19.38
N ASP A 67 13.49 2.05 -19.54
CA ASP A 67 13.00 3.42 -19.37
C ASP A 67 13.03 3.92 -17.91
N ILE A 68 13.14 3.05 -16.92
CA ILE A 68 13.32 3.46 -15.52
C ILE A 68 14.62 4.23 -15.28
N ALA A 69 15.61 4.06 -16.18
CA ALA A 69 16.90 4.75 -16.07
C ALA A 69 16.82 6.26 -16.34
N TRP A 70 15.83 6.71 -17.12
CA TRP A 70 15.77 8.09 -17.60
C TRP A 70 14.41 8.78 -17.38
N ARG A 71 13.35 8.04 -17.08
CA ARG A 71 12.05 8.65 -16.78
C ARG A 71 12.09 9.42 -15.47
N GLN A 72 11.49 10.60 -15.43
CA GLN A 72 11.40 11.42 -14.22
C GLN A 72 10.60 10.76 -13.10
N LYS A 73 9.55 9.99 -13.46
CA LYS A 73 8.71 9.23 -12.53
C LYS A 73 8.69 7.75 -12.95
N PRO A 74 9.81 7.04 -12.71
CA PRO A 74 9.96 5.67 -13.15
C PRO A 74 9.02 4.73 -12.39
N HIS A 75 8.48 3.74 -13.10
CA HIS A 75 7.68 2.66 -12.54
C HIS A 75 7.95 1.37 -13.31
N VAL A 76 7.80 0.25 -12.64
CA VAL A 76 8.04 -1.08 -13.25
C VAL A 76 6.73 -1.73 -13.70
N GLY A 77 5.65 -1.53 -12.96
CA GLY A 77 4.38 -2.23 -13.13
C GLY A 77 4.33 -3.55 -12.37
N THR A 78 3.14 -3.91 -11.90
CA THR A 78 2.95 -5.14 -11.10
C THR A 78 3.22 -6.43 -11.89
N ASP A 79 3.04 -6.39 -13.19
CA ASP A 79 3.28 -7.50 -14.13
C ASP A 79 4.77 -7.83 -14.27
N LEU A 80 5.62 -6.83 -14.46
CA LEU A 80 7.06 -7.02 -14.68
C LEU A 80 7.85 -7.15 -13.37
N LEU A 81 7.43 -6.47 -12.32
CA LEU A 81 8.16 -6.44 -11.05
C LEU A 81 8.33 -7.83 -10.42
N ARG A 82 7.38 -8.73 -10.66
CA ARG A 82 7.46 -10.11 -10.17
C ARG A 82 8.68 -10.85 -10.73
N GLY A 83 8.96 -10.67 -12.01
CA GLY A 83 10.16 -11.24 -12.66
C GLY A 83 11.46 -10.69 -12.08
N VAL A 84 11.51 -9.37 -11.89
CA VAL A 84 12.65 -8.66 -11.29
C VAL A 84 12.96 -9.20 -9.88
N ILE A 85 11.95 -9.31 -9.02
CA ILE A 85 12.11 -9.81 -7.64
C ILE A 85 12.59 -11.25 -7.61
N THR A 86 12.03 -12.10 -8.47
CA THR A 86 12.46 -13.51 -8.59
C THR A 86 13.92 -13.61 -9.03
N SER A 87 14.32 -12.79 -10.01
CA SER A 87 15.71 -12.74 -10.50
C SER A 87 16.68 -12.26 -9.42
N ILE A 88 16.33 -11.24 -8.63
CA ILE A 88 17.14 -10.78 -7.49
C ILE A 88 17.31 -11.89 -6.46
N ARG A 89 16.25 -12.61 -6.10
CA ARG A 89 16.35 -13.74 -5.18
C ARG A 89 17.30 -14.82 -5.72
N THR A 90 17.18 -15.18 -6.98
CA THR A 90 18.04 -16.18 -7.61
C THR A 90 19.51 -15.75 -7.57
N GLU A 91 19.81 -14.46 -7.76
CA GLU A 91 21.20 -13.99 -7.62
C GLU A 91 21.71 -14.10 -6.19
N ILE A 92 20.89 -13.74 -5.18
CA ILE A 92 21.25 -13.91 -3.77
C ILE A 92 21.62 -15.37 -3.47
N GLU A 93 20.80 -16.31 -3.93
CA GLU A 93 21.05 -17.75 -3.74
C GLU A 93 22.32 -18.22 -4.48
N ASN A 94 22.54 -17.76 -5.71
CA ASN A 94 23.75 -18.07 -6.50
C ASN A 94 25.03 -17.49 -5.89
N LEU A 95 24.93 -16.40 -5.13
CA LEU A 95 26.06 -15.81 -4.40
C LEU A 95 26.30 -16.46 -3.03
N GLY A 96 25.56 -17.52 -2.69
CA GLY A 96 25.69 -18.26 -1.44
C GLY A 96 24.85 -17.67 -0.29
N GLY A 97 23.97 -16.73 -0.57
CA GLY A 97 22.97 -16.28 0.38
C GLY A 97 21.82 -17.28 0.55
N GLU A 98 21.13 -17.22 1.68
CA GLU A 98 19.99 -18.09 1.96
C GLU A 98 18.70 -17.29 2.06
N VAL A 99 17.60 -17.81 1.49
CA VAL A 99 16.27 -17.21 1.58
C VAL A 99 15.31 -18.21 2.25
N HIS A 100 14.93 -17.92 3.49
CA HIS A 100 14.05 -18.76 4.28
C HIS A 100 12.60 -18.29 4.17
N PHE A 101 11.77 -19.04 3.45
CA PHE A 101 10.32 -18.82 3.42
C PHE A 101 9.63 -19.47 4.61
N ASN A 102 8.41 -19.03 4.92
CA ASN A 102 7.59 -19.54 6.02
C ASN A 102 8.29 -19.50 7.39
N THR A 103 9.25 -18.57 7.54
CA THR A 103 10.08 -18.40 8.72
C THR A 103 9.84 -17.02 9.31
N ALA A 104 9.02 -16.94 10.37
CA ALA A 104 8.71 -15.69 11.03
C ALA A 104 9.66 -15.43 12.18
N LEU A 105 10.14 -14.18 12.33
CA LEU A 105 10.86 -13.71 13.51
C LEU A 105 9.91 -13.71 14.71
N THR A 106 10.29 -14.39 15.80
CA THR A 106 9.53 -14.46 17.04
C THR A 106 10.27 -13.92 18.25
N GLY A 107 11.55 -13.62 18.11
CA GLY A 107 12.34 -13.04 19.20
C GLY A 107 13.78 -12.72 18.83
N LEU A 108 14.46 -12.00 19.72
CA LEU A 108 15.88 -11.70 19.63
C LEU A 108 16.63 -12.41 20.75
N GLN A 109 17.82 -12.89 20.47
CA GLN A 109 18.71 -13.47 21.47
C GLN A 109 19.86 -12.50 21.74
N THR A 110 20.07 -12.14 22.99
CA THR A 110 21.11 -11.21 23.40
C THR A 110 21.98 -11.81 24.50
N SER A 111 23.27 -11.49 24.47
CA SER A 111 24.22 -11.83 25.52
C SER A 111 25.13 -10.64 25.79
N GLY A 112 25.26 -10.24 27.06
CA GLY A 112 26.04 -9.07 27.43
C GLY A 112 25.60 -7.75 26.79
N GLY A 113 24.30 -7.63 26.39
CA GLY A 113 23.76 -6.46 25.72
C GLY A 113 23.97 -6.43 24.21
N ALA A 114 24.62 -7.42 23.63
CA ALA A 114 24.81 -7.57 22.17
C ALA A 114 23.89 -8.65 21.59
N LEU A 115 23.48 -8.46 20.35
CA LEU A 115 22.74 -9.49 19.60
C LEU A 115 23.66 -10.70 19.35
N CYS A 116 23.17 -11.90 19.60
CA CYS A 116 23.89 -13.15 19.32
C CYS A 116 23.05 -14.13 18.48
N GLY A 117 21.80 -13.80 18.21
CA GLY A 117 20.93 -14.62 17.37
C GLY A 117 19.49 -14.13 17.37
N ILE A 118 18.69 -14.82 16.59
CA ILE A 118 17.24 -14.60 16.51
C ILE A 118 16.49 -15.92 16.74
N THR A 119 15.29 -15.81 17.26
CA THR A 119 14.36 -16.94 17.34
C THR A 119 13.32 -16.78 16.23
N THR A 120 13.02 -17.87 15.54
CA THR A 120 12.04 -17.92 14.46
C THR A 120 11.09 -19.10 14.68
N THR A 121 10.01 -19.13 13.89
CA THR A 121 9.08 -20.30 13.86
C THR A 121 9.73 -21.58 13.39
N ALA A 122 10.89 -21.51 12.72
CA ALA A 122 11.66 -22.66 12.23
C ALA A 122 12.86 -23.01 13.11
N GLY A 123 13.05 -22.31 14.23
CA GLY A 123 14.19 -22.49 15.14
C GLY A 123 15.02 -21.22 15.33
N SER A 124 16.17 -21.36 15.96
CA SER A 124 17.11 -20.24 16.20
C SER A 124 18.13 -20.13 15.07
N ILE A 125 18.50 -18.88 14.77
CA ILE A 125 19.54 -18.54 13.79
C ILE A 125 20.57 -17.66 14.53
N LEU A 126 21.83 -18.06 14.52
CA LEU A 126 22.91 -17.27 15.09
C LEU A 126 23.26 -16.12 14.15
N CYS A 127 23.30 -14.91 14.69
CA CYS A 127 23.71 -13.71 13.97
C CYS A 127 24.13 -12.62 14.96
N ASP A 128 25.07 -11.80 14.58
CA ASP A 128 25.53 -10.63 15.33
C ASP A 128 24.94 -9.31 14.80
N GLN A 129 24.30 -9.34 13.62
CA GLN A 129 23.64 -8.21 13.00
C GLN A 129 22.28 -8.62 12.43
N LEU A 130 21.29 -7.77 12.58
CA LEU A 130 19.93 -7.97 12.08
C LEU A 130 19.40 -6.69 11.43
N ILE A 131 18.97 -6.79 10.17
CA ILE A 131 18.25 -5.73 9.47
C ILE A 131 16.76 -6.06 9.49
N LEU A 132 15.96 -5.21 10.16
CA LEU A 132 14.50 -5.32 10.21
C LEU A 132 13.88 -4.52 9.06
N ALA A 133 13.44 -5.19 8.03
CA ALA A 133 12.77 -4.61 6.86
C ALA A 133 11.40 -5.28 6.63
N VAL A 134 10.57 -5.29 7.67
CA VAL A 134 9.33 -6.10 7.76
C VAL A 134 8.11 -5.43 7.14
N GLY A 135 8.17 -4.13 6.82
CA GLY A 135 7.07 -3.33 6.31
C GLY A 135 6.07 -2.90 7.39
N HIS A 136 5.16 -2.00 7.04
CA HIS A 136 4.24 -1.37 8.00
C HIS A 136 3.14 -2.30 8.52
N SER A 137 2.79 -3.36 7.81
CA SER A 137 1.72 -4.29 8.19
C SER A 137 2.18 -5.45 9.06
N ALA A 138 3.45 -5.49 9.48
CA ALA A 138 4.00 -6.52 10.37
C ALA A 138 3.69 -6.21 11.85
N ARG A 139 2.41 -6.06 12.17
CA ARG A 139 1.92 -5.67 13.50
C ARG A 139 2.28 -6.67 14.59
N ASP A 140 2.32 -7.95 14.25
CA ASP A 140 2.80 -9.04 15.09
C ASP A 140 4.29 -8.86 15.47
N THR A 141 5.13 -8.52 14.51
CA THR A 141 6.55 -8.25 14.77
C THR A 141 6.73 -7.01 15.64
N PHE A 142 5.99 -5.93 15.41
CA PHE A 142 6.03 -4.75 16.27
C PHE A 142 5.60 -5.08 17.70
N ALA A 143 4.57 -5.91 17.90
CA ALA A 143 4.16 -6.36 19.22
C ALA A 143 5.26 -7.18 19.94
N VAL A 144 5.96 -8.07 19.23
CA VAL A 144 7.12 -8.81 19.75
C VAL A 144 8.23 -7.85 20.18
N LEU A 145 8.63 -6.91 19.33
CA LEU A 145 9.70 -5.95 19.64
C LEU A 145 9.32 -5.06 20.84
N HIS A 146 8.07 -4.61 20.91
CA HIS A 146 7.57 -3.82 22.04
C HIS A 146 7.61 -4.62 23.35
N THR A 147 7.14 -5.88 23.33
CA THR A 147 7.17 -6.77 24.51
C THR A 147 8.60 -7.05 25.00
N MET A 148 9.58 -7.03 24.10
CA MET A 148 10.99 -7.17 24.44
C MET A 148 11.63 -5.87 24.97
N GLY A 149 10.86 -4.78 25.09
CA GLY A 149 11.32 -3.50 25.62
C GLY A 149 12.11 -2.66 24.62
N LEU A 150 12.07 -2.97 23.31
CA LEU A 150 12.66 -2.07 22.32
C LEU A 150 11.83 -0.79 22.23
N PRO A 151 12.47 0.40 22.19
CA PRO A 151 11.75 1.65 22.04
C PRO A 151 11.09 1.74 20.68
N LEU A 152 9.80 2.03 20.66
CA LEU A 152 9.03 2.32 19.45
C LEU A 152 8.55 3.77 19.51
N GLU A 153 8.61 4.45 18.38
CA GLU A 153 8.14 5.83 18.23
C GLU A 153 6.93 5.89 17.32
N CYS A 154 5.96 6.74 17.67
CA CYS A 154 4.86 7.07 16.77
C CYS A 154 5.36 7.95 15.63
N LYS A 155 5.18 7.50 14.40
CA LYS A 155 5.39 8.34 13.22
C LYS A 155 4.04 8.83 12.67
N PRO A 156 3.95 10.07 12.20
CA PRO A 156 2.78 10.53 11.45
C PRO A 156 2.52 9.63 10.25
N PHE A 157 1.24 9.37 9.99
CA PHE A 157 0.77 8.67 8.80
C PHE A 157 -0.49 9.35 8.27
N SER A 158 -1.20 8.74 7.34
CA SER A 158 -2.41 9.32 6.79
C SER A 158 -3.46 8.27 6.56
N VAL A 159 -4.72 8.66 6.74
CA VAL A 159 -5.91 7.82 6.57
C VAL A 159 -6.89 8.49 5.63
N GLY A 160 -7.73 7.71 4.97
CA GLY A 160 -8.72 8.23 4.04
C GLY A 160 -9.24 7.16 3.09
N PHE A 161 -9.58 7.57 1.90
CA PHE A 161 -10.26 6.73 0.92
C PHE A 161 -9.53 6.71 -0.41
N ARG A 162 -9.82 5.71 -1.24
CA ARG A 162 -9.29 5.65 -2.59
C ARG A 162 -10.36 6.08 -3.59
N ALA A 163 -10.06 7.11 -4.36
CA ALA A 163 -10.91 7.63 -5.42
C ALA A 163 -10.55 6.97 -6.76
N GLU A 164 -11.57 6.63 -7.56
CA GLU A 164 -11.43 6.18 -8.94
C GLU A 164 -12.00 7.21 -9.91
N HIS A 165 -11.32 7.37 -11.04
CA HIS A 165 -11.71 8.25 -12.14
C HIS A 165 -11.57 7.52 -13.47
N LEU A 166 -12.18 8.03 -14.53
CA LEU A 166 -11.77 7.65 -15.87
C LEU A 166 -10.41 8.26 -16.21
N GLN A 167 -9.47 7.45 -16.67
CA GLN A 167 -8.15 7.94 -17.09
C GLN A 167 -8.25 9.00 -18.18
N THR A 168 -9.20 8.82 -19.10
CA THR A 168 -9.43 9.77 -20.20
C THR A 168 -9.91 11.14 -19.72
N GLU A 169 -10.66 11.23 -18.63
CA GLU A 169 -11.10 12.53 -18.09
C GLU A 169 -9.94 13.26 -17.43
N ILE A 170 -9.04 12.53 -16.75
CA ILE A 170 -7.80 13.10 -16.21
C ILE A 170 -6.91 13.66 -17.35
N GLU A 171 -6.75 12.90 -18.43
CA GLU A 171 -5.95 13.34 -19.58
C GLU A 171 -6.56 14.54 -20.28
N LYS A 172 -7.89 14.58 -20.45
CA LYS A 172 -8.57 15.78 -21.01
C LYS A 172 -8.40 17.00 -20.11
N SER A 173 -8.49 16.83 -18.80
CA SER A 173 -8.31 17.93 -17.85
C SER A 173 -6.89 18.49 -17.86
N LEU A 174 -5.87 17.63 -18.02
CA LEU A 174 -4.46 18.02 -17.99
C LEU A 174 -3.93 18.48 -19.35
N TYR A 175 -4.34 17.82 -20.43
CA TYR A 175 -3.78 17.99 -21.77
C TYR A 175 -4.72 18.67 -22.76
N HIS A 176 -5.98 18.89 -22.37
CA HIS A 176 -7.00 19.54 -23.20
C HIS A 176 -7.11 18.89 -24.58
N GLU A 177 -6.91 19.63 -25.63
CA GLU A 177 -6.99 19.15 -27.04
C GLU A 177 -5.86 18.16 -27.40
N ALA A 178 -4.76 18.16 -26.65
CA ALA A 178 -3.65 17.24 -26.85
C ALA A 178 -3.86 15.88 -26.14
N ALA A 179 -4.98 15.68 -25.46
CA ALA A 179 -5.28 14.41 -24.79
C ALA A 179 -5.26 13.24 -25.79
N GLY A 180 -4.56 12.16 -25.44
CA GLY A 180 -4.39 11.00 -26.31
C GLY A 180 -3.22 11.12 -27.31
N HIS A 181 -2.47 12.21 -27.31
CA HIS A 181 -1.30 12.32 -28.17
C HIS A 181 -0.20 11.33 -27.73
N PRO A 182 0.38 10.53 -28.65
CA PRO A 182 1.27 9.41 -28.30
C PRO A 182 2.59 9.82 -27.64
N ALA A 183 3.01 11.08 -27.78
CA ALA A 183 4.20 11.60 -27.11
C ALA A 183 3.94 12.05 -25.66
N LEU A 184 2.69 12.14 -25.22
CA LEU A 184 2.35 12.51 -23.85
C LEU A 184 2.30 11.27 -22.95
N PRO A 185 2.83 11.37 -21.71
CA PRO A 185 2.68 10.30 -20.74
C PRO A 185 1.21 10.18 -20.29
N ARG A 186 0.86 9.09 -19.63
CA ARG A 186 -0.43 8.98 -18.94
C ARG A 186 -0.59 10.12 -17.93
N GLY A 187 -1.74 10.76 -17.97
CA GLY A 187 -2.05 11.87 -17.07
C GLY A 187 -2.07 11.40 -15.61
N GLU A 188 -1.36 12.13 -14.76
CA GLU A 188 -1.34 11.92 -13.31
C GLU A 188 -1.36 13.26 -12.58
N TYR A 189 -1.95 13.28 -11.38
CA TYR A 189 -2.02 14.48 -10.56
C TYR A 189 -1.48 14.21 -9.16
N GLN A 190 -1.06 15.28 -8.51
CA GLN A 190 -0.72 15.31 -7.09
C GLN A 190 -1.26 16.61 -6.51
N LEU A 191 -2.22 16.48 -5.60
CA LEU A 191 -2.93 17.60 -4.97
C LEU A 191 -2.64 17.59 -3.48
N SER A 192 -2.56 18.76 -2.87
CA SER A 192 -2.40 18.90 -1.42
C SER A 192 -2.98 20.22 -0.94
N GLN A 193 -3.61 20.20 0.22
CA GLN A 193 -4.22 21.36 0.88
C GLN A 193 -3.99 21.28 2.38
N HIS A 194 -3.59 22.39 2.96
CA HIS A 194 -3.59 22.53 4.42
C HIS A 194 -4.99 22.87 4.92
N VAL A 195 -5.48 22.07 5.87
CA VAL A 195 -6.77 22.26 6.55
C VAL A 195 -6.47 22.34 8.05
N GLY A 196 -6.54 23.54 8.63
CA GLY A 196 -6.11 23.73 10.00
C GLY A 196 -4.66 23.30 10.25
N GLN A 197 -4.49 22.33 11.14
CA GLN A 197 -3.18 21.77 11.47
C GLN A 197 -2.87 20.47 10.72
N ARG A 198 -3.73 20.03 9.80
CA ARG A 198 -3.59 18.82 9.03
C ARG A 198 -3.32 19.12 7.56
N CYS A 199 -2.83 18.12 6.87
CA CYS A 199 -2.67 18.16 5.43
C CYS A 199 -3.59 17.10 4.81
N VAL A 200 -4.43 17.53 3.88
CA VAL A 200 -5.20 16.63 2.98
C VAL A 200 -4.46 16.57 1.66
N TYR A 201 -4.24 15.38 1.15
CA TYR A 201 -3.48 15.24 -0.09
C TYR A 201 -3.82 13.95 -0.84
N THR A 202 -3.50 13.95 -2.14
CA THR A 202 -3.56 12.74 -2.93
C THR A 202 -2.24 11.97 -2.85
N PHE A 203 -2.34 10.65 -2.77
CA PHE A 203 -1.17 9.79 -2.66
C PHE A 203 -1.28 8.56 -3.56
N CYS A 204 -0.13 8.12 -4.07
CA CYS A 204 0.00 6.90 -4.86
C CYS A 204 -1.06 6.77 -5.97
N MET A 205 -1.19 7.82 -6.80
CA MET A 205 -2.01 7.74 -7.99
C MET A 205 -1.48 6.66 -8.93
N CYS A 206 -2.37 5.82 -9.43
CA CYS A 206 -2.09 4.74 -10.36
C CYS A 206 -2.85 5.02 -11.67
N PRO A 207 -2.19 5.68 -12.66
CA PRO A 207 -2.77 5.91 -13.97
C PRO A 207 -3.07 4.60 -14.69
N GLY A 208 -4.20 4.53 -15.40
CA GLY A 208 -4.61 3.31 -16.09
C GLY A 208 -4.64 2.07 -15.18
N GLY A 209 -4.95 2.26 -13.90
CA GLY A 209 -4.81 1.25 -12.87
C GLY A 209 -6.13 0.80 -12.26
N GLN A 210 -6.03 -0.10 -11.30
CA GLN A 210 -7.13 -0.74 -10.60
C GLN A 210 -6.97 -0.57 -9.10
N VAL A 211 -8.08 -0.59 -8.37
CA VAL A 211 -8.09 -0.73 -6.91
C VAL A 211 -7.97 -2.19 -6.55
N CYS A 212 -7.05 -2.54 -5.66
CA CYS A 212 -6.86 -3.90 -5.20
C CYS A 212 -7.26 -4.10 -3.73
N ALA A 213 -7.65 -5.32 -3.39
CA ALA A 213 -8.03 -5.73 -2.05
C ALA A 213 -6.76 -6.01 -1.22
N ALA A 214 -6.46 -5.11 -0.28
CA ALA A 214 -5.18 -5.08 0.44
C ALA A 214 -5.30 -5.51 1.90
N ALA A 215 -6.36 -6.21 2.28
CA ALA A 215 -6.51 -6.77 3.62
C ALA A 215 -5.33 -7.67 4.00
N SER A 216 -4.85 -7.58 5.22
CA SER A 216 -3.80 -8.43 5.79
C SER A 216 -4.19 -9.07 7.12
N GLU A 217 -5.31 -8.66 7.71
CA GLU A 217 -5.90 -9.23 8.93
C GLU A 217 -7.37 -9.59 8.67
N ASP A 218 -7.84 -10.62 9.34
CA ASP A 218 -9.24 -11.05 9.22
C ASP A 218 -10.20 -9.96 9.71
N GLY A 219 -11.28 -9.76 8.95
CA GLY A 219 -12.30 -8.77 9.28
C GLY A 219 -11.88 -7.32 9.08
N GLY A 220 -10.86 -7.06 8.29
CA GLY A 220 -10.43 -5.71 7.90
C GLY A 220 -10.55 -5.49 6.39
N VAL A 221 -11.04 -4.32 5.95
CA VAL A 221 -10.99 -3.89 4.55
C VAL A 221 -9.96 -2.79 4.40
N VAL A 222 -9.02 -3.02 3.50
CA VAL A 222 -7.99 -2.07 3.08
C VAL A 222 -7.92 -2.06 1.57
N THR A 223 -7.76 -0.90 0.97
CA THR A 223 -7.58 -0.74 -0.47
C THR A 223 -6.19 -0.23 -0.79
N ASN A 224 -5.65 -0.68 -1.90
CA ASN A 224 -4.46 -0.10 -2.52
C ASN A 224 -4.71 0.07 -4.02
N GLY A 225 -3.79 0.71 -4.72
CA GLY A 225 -3.83 0.83 -6.17
C GLY A 225 -2.69 0.05 -6.81
N MET A 226 -2.98 -0.48 -7.99
CA MET A 226 -1.97 -1.10 -8.84
C MET A 226 -2.18 -0.68 -10.29
N SER A 227 -1.13 -0.74 -11.09
CA SER A 227 -1.20 -0.68 -12.54
C SER A 227 -0.16 -1.60 -13.17
N TYR A 228 -0.47 -2.03 -14.39
CA TYR A 228 0.51 -2.70 -15.25
C TYR A 228 1.51 -1.69 -15.80
N HIS A 229 2.63 -2.16 -16.33
CA HIS A 229 3.63 -1.29 -16.92
C HIS A 229 3.04 -0.38 -18.02
N ALA A 230 2.15 -0.91 -18.85
CA ALA A 230 1.51 -0.17 -19.92
C ALA A 230 0.58 0.97 -19.45
N ARG A 231 0.06 0.91 -18.22
CA ARG A 231 -0.89 1.89 -17.66
C ARG A 231 -2.06 2.17 -18.60
N ASP A 232 -2.57 1.13 -19.26
CA ASP A 232 -3.59 1.21 -20.33
C ASP A 232 -5.02 0.90 -19.87
N GLY A 233 -5.23 0.70 -18.58
CA GLY A 233 -6.53 0.48 -18.00
C GLY A 233 -7.48 1.70 -18.16
N ARG A 234 -8.77 1.43 -18.09
CA ARG A 234 -9.83 2.44 -18.25
C ARG A 234 -9.82 3.48 -17.15
N ASN A 235 -9.61 3.04 -15.90
CA ASN A 235 -9.64 3.91 -14.73
C ASN A 235 -8.23 4.36 -14.35
N ALA A 236 -8.18 5.47 -13.64
CA ALA A 236 -7.09 5.86 -12.76
C ALA A 236 -7.61 5.83 -11.31
N ASN A 237 -6.74 5.66 -10.35
CA ASN A 237 -7.12 5.78 -8.95
C ASN A 237 -6.02 6.46 -8.13
N ALA A 238 -6.42 7.13 -7.05
CA ALA A 238 -5.51 7.76 -6.09
C ALA A 238 -6.09 7.65 -4.67
N ALA A 239 -5.25 7.49 -3.67
CA ALA A 239 -5.68 7.70 -2.31
C ALA A 239 -5.89 9.21 -2.08
N VAL A 240 -6.96 9.58 -1.38
CA VAL A 240 -7.22 10.91 -0.84
C VAL A 240 -7.21 10.76 0.66
N VAL A 241 -6.25 11.38 1.32
CA VAL A 241 -5.93 11.09 2.71
C VAL A 241 -5.70 12.36 3.51
N VAL A 242 -5.98 12.29 4.82
CA VAL A 242 -5.68 13.31 5.80
C VAL A 242 -4.60 12.82 6.76
N SER A 243 -3.67 13.70 7.11
CA SER A 243 -2.58 13.37 8.03
C SER A 243 -3.08 13.17 9.46
N VAL A 244 -2.55 12.14 10.13
CA VAL A 244 -2.74 11.85 11.54
C VAL A 244 -1.37 11.73 12.22
N ASP A 245 -1.31 12.08 13.49
CA ASP A 245 -0.09 12.05 14.28
C ASP A 245 -0.36 11.66 15.74
N GLY A 246 0.64 11.82 16.60
CA GLY A 246 0.55 11.43 18.00
C GLY A 246 -0.65 12.01 18.77
N ARG A 247 -1.27 13.10 18.33
CA ARG A 247 -2.47 13.68 18.94
C ARG A 247 -3.68 12.76 18.81
N ASP A 248 -3.75 11.96 17.77
CA ASP A 248 -4.86 11.06 17.46
C ASP A 248 -4.82 9.75 18.29
N PHE A 249 -3.66 9.43 18.89
CA PHE A 249 -3.43 8.18 19.63
C PHE A 249 -2.47 8.34 20.82
N ASP A 250 -2.46 9.52 21.45
CA ASP A 250 -1.71 9.83 22.70
C ASP A 250 -0.20 9.54 22.62
N ASN A 251 0.41 9.66 21.46
CA ASN A 251 1.82 9.30 21.18
C ASN A 251 2.17 7.83 21.55
N ASP A 252 1.18 6.96 21.60
CA ASP A 252 1.34 5.55 21.92
C ASP A 252 1.37 4.71 20.63
N PRO A 253 2.48 4.03 20.29
CA PRO A 253 2.58 3.21 19.09
C PRO A 253 1.60 2.04 19.06
N VAL A 254 1.20 1.50 20.21
CA VAL A 254 0.19 0.44 20.29
C VAL A 254 -1.20 0.99 19.96
N LYS A 255 -1.53 2.18 20.46
CA LYS A 255 -2.78 2.87 20.11
C LYS A 255 -2.81 3.28 18.63
N ALA A 256 -1.66 3.68 18.05
CA ALA A 256 -1.58 3.97 16.63
C ALA A 256 -1.93 2.75 15.76
N VAL A 257 -1.42 1.57 16.10
CA VAL A 257 -1.78 0.30 15.44
C VAL A 257 -3.26 -0.04 15.65
N ALA A 258 -3.76 0.14 16.87
CA ALA A 258 -5.17 -0.10 17.18
C ALA A 258 -6.11 0.83 16.40
N PHE A 259 -5.74 2.10 16.24
CA PHE A 259 -6.48 3.09 15.44
C PHE A 259 -6.61 2.64 13.98
N GLN A 260 -5.53 2.22 13.34
CA GLN A 260 -5.57 1.68 11.98
C GLN A 260 -6.51 0.47 11.89
N ARG A 261 -6.37 -0.49 12.81
CA ARG A 261 -7.19 -1.70 12.84
C ARG A 261 -8.68 -1.39 13.02
N GLN A 262 -9.01 -0.41 13.85
CA GLN A 262 -10.40 0.04 14.06
C GLN A 262 -11.03 0.57 12.76
N LEU A 263 -10.30 1.37 11.98
CA LEU A 263 -10.76 1.89 10.70
C LEU A 263 -10.97 0.77 9.68
N GLU A 264 -10.04 -0.17 9.59
CA GLU A 264 -10.11 -1.33 8.69
C GLU A 264 -11.31 -2.22 9.01
N GLN A 265 -11.54 -2.48 10.30
CA GLN A 265 -12.69 -3.26 10.79
C GLN A 265 -14.02 -2.51 10.62
N ALA A 266 -14.02 -1.19 10.80
CA ALA A 266 -15.21 -0.38 10.54
C ALA A 266 -15.60 -0.46 9.06
N ALA A 267 -14.63 -0.36 8.17
CA ALA A 267 -14.85 -0.53 6.74
C ALA A 267 -15.38 -1.93 6.39
N TYR A 268 -14.84 -3.00 7.00
CA TYR A 268 -15.33 -4.36 6.79
C TYR A 268 -16.79 -4.52 7.22
N ARG A 269 -17.17 -4.00 8.40
CA ARG A 269 -18.55 -4.07 8.89
C ARG A 269 -19.49 -3.26 8.01
N ALA A 270 -19.09 -2.06 7.60
CA ALA A 270 -19.88 -1.18 6.74
C ALA A 270 -20.07 -1.74 5.33
N GLY A 271 -19.10 -2.50 4.82
CA GLY A 271 -19.22 -3.24 3.56
C GLY A 271 -20.21 -4.41 3.63
N GLY A 272 -20.66 -4.81 4.83
CA GLY A 272 -21.56 -5.96 5.01
C GLY A 272 -20.83 -7.30 5.15
N GLY A 273 -19.50 -7.28 5.35
CA GLY A 273 -18.67 -8.48 5.44
C GLY A 273 -18.20 -8.98 4.06
N GLY A 274 -17.57 -10.16 4.02
CA GLY A 274 -17.11 -10.79 2.77
C GLY A 274 -16.07 -9.98 2.00
N TYR A 275 -15.47 -8.97 2.66
CA TYR A 275 -14.50 -8.03 2.09
C TYR A 275 -15.04 -7.15 0.97
N LEU A 276 -16.36 -6.91 0.92
CA LEU A 276 -16.94 -5.84 0.12
C LEU A 276 -16.43 -4.48 0.64
N ALA A 277 -16.03 -3.59 -0.25
CA ALA A 277 -15.57 -2.27 0.17
C ALA A 277 -16.76 -1.30 0.30
N PRO A 278 -16.86 -0.54 1.41
CA PRO A 278 -17.81 0.56 1.49
C PRO A 278 -17.41 1.65 0.48
N ALA A 279 -18.39 2.20 -0.23
CA ALA A 279 -18.15 3.18 -1.27
C ALA A 279 -19.30 4.18 -1.42
N GLU A 280 -18.96 5.38 -1.85
CA GLU A 280 -19.91 6.39 -2.31
C GLU A 280 -19.27 7.27 -3.39
N THR A 281 -20.07 8.07 -4.08
CA THR A 281 -19.50 9.06 -5.00
C THR A 281 -18.89 10.24 -4.24
N VAL A 282 -17.87 10.88 -4.83
CA VAL A 282 -17.23 12.06 -4.23
C VAL A 282 -18.26 13.15 -3.90
N GLY A 283 -19.20 13.42 -4.82
CA GLY A 283 -20.27 14.39 -4.56
C GLY A 283 -21.22 13.99 -3.42
N SER A 284 -21.42 12.68 -3.21
CA SER A 284 -22.17 12.17 -2.06
C SER A 284 -21.40 12.35 -0.76
N PHE A 285 -20.10 12.03 -0.75
CA PHE A 285 -19.22 12.23 0.41
C PHE A 285 -19.19 13.68 0.86
N LEU A 286 -19.00 14.62 -0.07
CA LEU A 286 -19.01 16.06 0.22
C LEU A 286 -20.34 16.53 0.80
N ALA A 287 -21.45 15.94 0.37
CA ALA A 287 -22.78 16.26 0.84
C ALA A 287 -23.24 15.41 2.05
N GLY A 288 -22.44 14.47 2.56
CA GLY A 288 -22.76 13.59 3.68
C GLY A 288 -23.99 12.71 3.45
N ARG A 289 -24.13 12.13 2.23
CA ARG A 289 -25.36 11.40 1.84
C ARG A 289 -25.24 9.89 1.84
N GLY A 290 -24.03 9.34 1.81
CA GLY A 290 -23.79 7.90 1.77
C GLY A 290 -24.35 7.19 0.52
N LYS A 291 -24.42 7.87 -0.64
CA LYS A 291 -25.01 7.32 -1.86
C LYS A 291 -23.95 6.94 -2.88
N LEU A 292 -24.15 5.78 -3.47
CA LEU A 292 -23.35 5.28 -4.60
C LEU A 292 -24.22 5.22 -5.84
N GLU A 293 -24.11 6.23 -6.68
CA GLU A 293 -24.75 6.28 -7.99
C GLU A 293 -23.67 6.03 -9.05
N LEU A 294 -23.61 4.81 -9.58
CA LEU A 294 -22.62 4.44 -10.58
C LEU A 294 -22.97 5.09 -11.92
N GLY A 295 -22.02 5.85 -12.46
CA GLY A 295 -22.09 6.46 -13.77
C GLY A 295 -21.10 5.80 -14.75
N ALA A 296 -20.33 6.63 -15.45
CA ALA A 296 -19.28 6.15 -16.36
C ALA A 296 -18.14 5.42 -15.65
N VAL A 297 -17.81 5.80 -14.42
CA VAL A 297 -16.81 5.12 -13.60
C VAL A 297 -17.44 3.87 -12.99
N GLN A 298 -16.87 2.71 -13.29
CA GLN A 298 -17.22 1.44 -12.67
C GLN A 298 -16.10 1.05 -11.73
N PRO A 299 -16.40 0.72 -10.46
CA PRO A 299 -15.37 0.32 -9.48
C PRO A 299 -14.58 -0.89 -9.95
N THR A 300 -13.26 -0.83 -9.76
CA THR A 300 -12.35 -1.93 -10.14
C THR A 300 -11.99 -2.84 -8.95
N TYR A 301 -12.45 -2.51 -7.75
CA TYR A 301 -12.19 -3.31 -6.56
C TYR A 301 -12.76 -4.74 -6.71
N PRO A 302 -11.92 -5.79 -6.63
CA PRO A 302 -12.28 -7.13 -7.11
C PRO A 302 -13.35 -7.83 -6.27
N ARG A 303 -13.52 -7.44 -5.00
CA ARG A 303 -14.53 -8.04 -4.12
C ARG A 303 -15.93 -7.39 -4.26
N GLY A 304 -16.02 -6.30 -5.03
CA GLY A 304 -17.24 -5.51 -5.17
C GLY A 304 -17.37 -4.44 -4.07
N VAL A 305 -18.34 -3.57 -4.25
CA VAL A 305 -18.57 -2.41 -3.39
C VAL A 305 -19.98 -2.36 -2.84
N THR A 306 -20.15 -1.72 -1.67
CA THR A 306 -21.44 -1.52 -1.00
C THR A 306 -21.64 -0.03 -0.72
N PRO A 307 -22.82 0.57 -1.02
CA PRO A 307 -23.12 1.94 -0.66
C PRO A 307 -22.99 2.20 0.85
N CYS A 308 -22.27 3.25 1.22
CA CYS A 308 -22.06 3.62 2.62
C CYS A 308 -21.69 5.10 2.73
N ASP A 309 -22.09 5.75 3.82
CA ASP A 309 -21.54 7.06 4.22
C ASP A 309 -20.10 6.85 4.74
N LEU A 310 -19.14 7.13 3.90
CA LEU A 310 -17.71 6.97 4.23
C LEU A 310 -17.28 7.92 5.35
N GLY A 311 -17.92 9.08 5.48
CA GLY A 311 -17.65 10.03 6.56
C GLY A 311 -17.91 9.44 7.95
N SER A 312 -18.83 8.48 8.06
CA SER A 312 -19.13 7.80 9.32
C SER A 312 -18.06 6.79 9.77
N LEU A 313 -17.13 6.42 8.89
CA LEU A 313 -16.05 5.48 9.17
C LEU A 313 -14.84 6.12 9.83
N LEU A 314 -14.74 7.44 9.78
CA LEU A 314 -13.64 8.23 10.33
C LEU A 314 -14.08 8.99 11.58
N PRO A 315 -13.17 9.36 12.48
CA PRO A 315 -13.43 10.43 13.44
C PRO A 315 -13.97 11.66 12.74
N GLY A 316 -14.98 12.32 13.35
CA GLY A 316 -15.72 13.42 12.71
C GLY A 316 -14.83 14.56 12.21
N GLU A 317 -13.77 14.90 12.97
CA GLU A 317 -12.79 15.92 12.57
C GLU A 317 -12.04 15.52 11.29
N LEU A 318 -11.59 14.29 11.18
CA LEU A 318 -10.87 13.79 9.99
C LEU A 318 -11.78 13.75 8.76
N ALA A 319 -13.05 13.40 8.95
CA ALA A 319 -14.03 13.40 7.87
C ALA A 319 -14.33 14.84 7.40
N ALA A 320 -14.40 15.82 8.31
CA ALA A 320 -14.57 17.22 7.99
C ALA A 320 -13.34 17.76 7.22
N ASP A 321 -12.15 17.53 7.74
CA ASP A 321 -10.90 17.95 7.11
C ASP A 321 -10.77 17.38 5.68
N LEU A 322 -11.14 16.10 5.47
CA LEU A 322 -11.16 15.49 4.13
C LEU A 322 -12.13 16.19 3.19
N ARG A 323 -13.36 16.52 3.65
CA ARG A 323 -14.35 17.25 2.84
C ARG A 323 -13.82 18.63 2.44
N ASP A 324 -13.25 19.36 3.39
CA ASP A 324 -12.69 20.70 3.15
C ASP A 324 -11.51 20.63 2.17
N GLY A 325 -10.60 19.66 2.36
CA GLY A 325 -9.47 19.47 1.47
C GLY A 325 -9.88 19.08 0.04
N ILE A 326 -10.84 18.16 -0.11
CA ILE A 326 -11.35 17.74 -1.43
C ILE A 326 -12.08 18.89 -2.12
N THR A 327 -12.79 19.72 -1.35
CA THR A 327 -13.49 20.90 -1.90
C THR A 327 -12.50 21.95 -2.43
N ALA A 328 -11.31 22.01 -1.85
CA ALA A 328 -10.26 22.94 -2.24
C ALA A 328 -9.40 22.45 -3.43
N PHE A 329 -9.47 21.17 -3.80
CA PHE A 329 -8.77 20.59 -4.95
C PHE A 329 -9.37 21.02 -6.27
#